data_db7f3f3d8150a54ee2461b0d187e597d
#
_entry.id   db7f3f3d8150a54ee2461b0d187e597d
#
_cell.length_a   1.000
_cell.length_b   1.000
_cell.length_c   1.000
_cell.angle_alpha   90.00
_cell.angle_beta   90.00
_cell.angle_gamma   90.00
#
_symmetry.space_group_name_H-M   'P 1'
#
loop_
_entity.id
_entity.type
_entity.pdbx_description
1 polymer ?
#
loop_
_entity_poly.entity_id
_entity_poly.type
_entity_poly.pdbx_seq_one_letter_code
_entity_poly.pdbx_strand_id
1 'polypeptide(L)'
;MILADYEAVYQLWRSTPGMGLNNVDDSRAGLERFLKRNPTSCFVAEEEGTIVGTILCGHDGRRGYLYHAAVAQNYQGRGIGTALLDAALSALEQEGITKVALVALKRNSEGNGFW
;
A
#
# COMPACT_ATOMS: atom_id res chain seq x y z
N MET A 1 1.80 2.83 -8.88
CA MET A 1 0.58 3.59 -8.49
C MET A 1 0.71 5.03 -8.95
N ILE A 2 -0.34 5.56 -9.53
CA ILE A 2 -0.43 6.97 -9.93
C ILE A 2 -1.70 7.58 -9.33
N LEU A 3 -1.78 8.89 -9.32
CA LEU A 3 -2.93 9.57 -8.71
C LEU A 3 -4.27 9.19 -9.36
N ALA A 4 -4.27 8.89 -10.66
CA ALA A 4 -5.46 8.44 -11.36
C ALA A 4 -6.05 7.15 -10.78
N ASP A 5 -5.27 6.37 -10.02
CA ASP A 5 -5.72 5.15 -9.37
C ASP A 5 -6.50 5.43 -8.08
N TYR A 6 -6.52 6.68 -7.60
CA TYR A 6 -7.00 7.00 -6.25
C TYR A 6 -8.40 6.45 -5.93
N GLU A 7 -9.37 6.67 -6.82
CA GLU A 7 -10.75 6.25 -6.52
C GLU A 7 -10.85 4.73 -6.33
N ALA A 8 -10.21 3.96 -7.20
CA ALA A 8 -10.23 2.50 -7.11
C ALA A 8 -9.46 2.02 -5.88
N VAL A 9 -8.32 2.64 -5.59
CA VAL A 9 -7.51 2.31 -4.41
C VAL A 9 -8.29 2.63 -3.13
N TYR A 10 -8.93 3.79 -3.07
CA TYR A 10 -9.71 4.18 -1.90
C TYR A 10 -10.88 3.23 -1.64
N GLN A 11 -11.57 2.80 -2.70
CA GLN A 11 -12.65 1.83 -2.55
C GLN A 11 -12.14 0.49 -2.03
N LEU A 12 -10.98 0.06 -2.48
CA LEU A 12 -10.36 -1.16 -1.97
C LEU A 12 -10.02 -1.02 -0.48
N TRP A 13 -9.43 0.10 -0.08
CA TRP A 13 -9.14 0.36 1.34
C TRP A 13 -10.42 0.34 2.17
N ARG A 14 -11.48 0.99 1.72
CA ARG A 14 -12.76 1.03 2.44
C ARG A 14 -13.37 -0.34 2.65
N SER A 15 -13.19 -1.24 1.69
CA SER A 15 -13.75 -2.59 1.76
C SER A 15 -12.86 -3.56 2.53
N THR A 16 -11.67 -3.11 2.97
CA THR A 16 -10.72 -3.96 3.69
C THR A 16 -10.93 -3.83 5.20
N PRO A 17 -11.32 -4.92 5.89
CA PRO A 17 -11.52 -4.87 7.35
C PRO A 17 -10.26 -4.43 8.07
N GLY A 18 -10.42 -3.57 9.06
CA GLY A 18 -9.33 -3.12 9.91
C GLY A 18 -8.42 -2.08 9.30
N MET A 19 -8.72 -1.58 8.11
CA MET A 19 -7.95 -0.51 7.50
C MET A 19 -8.23 0.80 8.22
N GLY A 20 -7.20 1.39 8.83
CA GLY A 20 -7.34 2.63 9.57
C GLY A 20 -7.22 3.86 8.67
N LEU A 21 -8.33 4.27 8.09
CA LEU A 21 -8.35 5.43 7.20
C LEU A 21 -8.57 6.73 7.97
N ASN A 22 -7.92 7.81 7.54
CA ASN A 22 -8.19 9.14 8.06
C ASN A 22 -8.40 10.12 6.89
N ASN A 23 -9.05 11.25 7.22
CA ASN A 23 -9.50 12.20 6.19
C ASN A 23 -8.38 13.10 5.66
N VAL A 24 -7.21 13.06 6.24
CA VAL A 24 -6.07 13.88 5.82
C VAL A 24 -5.12 13.06 4.95
N ASP A 25 -4.57 11.98 5.53
CA ASP A 25 -3.55 11.18 4.82
C ASP A 25 -4.14 10.38 3.67
N ASP A 26 -5.38 9.92 3.82
CA ASP A 26 -6.02 9.04 2.85
C ASP A 26 -6.98 9.77 1.92
N SER A 27 -6.97 11.09 1.95
CA SER A 27 -7.66 11.90 0.96
C SER A 27 -6.90 11.88 -0.37
N ARG A 28 -7.55 12.34 -1.43
CA ARG A 28 -6.88 12.49 -2.72
C ARG A 28 -5.64 13.37 -2.61
N ALA A 29 -5.74 14.51 -1.90
CA ALA A 29 -4.62 15.41 -1.70
C ALA A 29 -3.51 14.76 -0.88
N GLY A 30 -3.87 13.96 0.12
CA GLY A 30 -2.91 13.23 0.94
C GLY A 30 -2.14 12.20 0.14
N LEU A 31 -2.84 11.44 -0.71
CA LEU A 31 -2.18 10.47 -1.57
C LEU A 31 -1.29 11.17 -2.61
N GLU A 32 -1.76 12.27 -3.19
CA GLU A 32 -0.96 13.03 -4.14
C GLU A 32 0.36 13.47 -3.51
N ARG A 33 0.30 14.00 -2.30
CA ARG A 33 1.48 14.45 -1.55
C ARG A 33 2.43 13.28 -1.29
N PHE A 34 1.88 12.13 -0.88
CA PHE A 34 2.68 10.95 -0.60
C PHE A 34 3.37 10.40 -1.84
N LEU A 35 2.65 10.34 -2.96
CA LEU A 35 3.21 9.85 -4.23
C LEU A 35 4.29 10.79 -4.78
N LYS A 36 4.16 12.09 -4.57
CA LYS A 36 5.21 13.04 -4.97
C LYS A 36 6.49 12.83 -4.17
N ARG A 37 6.35 12.55 -2.87
CA ARG A 37 7.50 12.27 -2.00
C ARG A 37 8.09 10.90 -2.29
N ASN A 38 7.26 9.92 -2.64
CA ASN A 38 7.65 8.51 -2.84
C ASN A 38 7.09 7.98 -4.16
N PRO A 39 7.65 8.41 -5.30
CA PRO A 39 7.06 8.10 -6.60
C PRO A 39 7.28 6.66 -7.07
N THR A 40 8.20 5.91 -6.47
CA THR A 40 8.65 4.62 -6.99
C THR A 40 8.23 3.42 -6.14
N SER A 41 7.69 3.64 -4.95
CA SER A 41 7.52 2.56 -3.97
C SER A 41 6.07 2.22 -3.63
N CYS A 42 5.12 2.76 -4.36
CA CYS A 42 3.70 2.44 -4.19
C CYS A 42 3.18 1.72 -5.44
N PHE A 43 2.47 0.61 -5.25
CA PHE A 43 2.10 -0.27 -6.34
C PHE A 43 0.63 -0.66 -6.29
N VAL A 44 0.07 -0.96 -7.46
CA VAL A 44 -1.25 -1.58 -7.58
C VAL A 44 -1.10 -2.88 -8.35
N ALA A 45 -1.99 -3.83 -8.08
CA ALA A 45 -2.12 -5.05 -8.84
C ALA A 45 -3.44 -4.97 -9.61
N GLU A 46 -3.40 -5.25 -10.90
CA GLU A 46 -4.58 -5.23 -11.76
C GLU A 46 -4.88 -6.60 -12.35
N GLU A 47 -6.16 -6.94 -12.41
CA GLU A 47 -6.67 -8.12 -13.09
C GLU A 47 -7.79 -7.67 -14.02
N GLU A 48 -7.61 -7.88 -15.32
CA GLU A 48 -8.62 -7.53 -16.33
C GLU A 48 -9.09 -6.07 -16.20
N GLY A 49 -8.14 -5.17 -15.98
CA GLY A 49 -8.43 -3.73 -15.88
C GLY A 49 -8.96 -3.25 -14.53
N THR A 50 -9.10 -4.16 -13.57
CA THR A 50 -9.60 -3.83 -12.23
C THR A 50 -8.46 -3.90 -11.22
N ILE A 51 -8.35 -2.88 -10.37
CA ILE A 51 -7.37 -2.88 -9.29
C ILE A 51 -7.86 -3.83 -8.19
N VAL A 52 -7.07 -4.87 -7.93
CA VAL A 52 -7.41 -5.90 -6.95
C VAL A 52 -6.44 -5.95 -5.78
N GLY A 53 -5.39 -5.18 -5.84
CA GLY A 53 -4.42 -5.08 -4.74
C GLY A 53 -3.68 -3.75 -4.76
N THR A 54 -3.20 -3.34 -3.60
CA THR A 54 -2.45 -2.10 -3.47
C THR A 54 -1.48 -2.19 -2.29
N ILE A 55 -0.37 -1.48 -2.41
CA ILE A 55 0.56 -1.29 -1.29
C ILE A 55 1.06 0.15 -1.32
N LEU A 56 1.04 0.78 -0.15
CA LEU A 56 1.53 2.13 0.05
C LEU A 56 2.80 2.05 0.88
N CYS A 57 3.92 2.40 0.29
CA CYS A 57 5.22 2.32 0.92
C CYS A 57 6.03 3.57 0.60
N GLY A 58 6.74 4.08 1.59
CA GLY A 58 7.59 5.24 1.40
C GLY A 58 8.76 5.24 2.37
N HIS A 59 9.59 6.27 2.31
CA HIS A 59 10.74 6.39 3.19
C HIS A 59 11.05 7.85 3.53
N ASP A 60 11.80 8.03 4.60
CA ASP A 60 12.24 9.34 5.06
C ASP A 60 13.73 9.63 4.77
N GLY A 61 14.36 8.83 3.93
CA GLY A 61 15.79 8.91 3.63
C GLY A 61 16.63 7.95 4.47
N ARG A 62 16.07 7.30 5.48
CA ARG A 62 16.75 6.34 6.33
C ARG A 62 16.01 5.02 6.44
N ARG A 63 14.70 5.07 6.72
CA ARG A 63 13.87 3.90 6.92
C ARG A 63 12.65 3.98 6.03
N GLY A 64 12.24 2.83 5.55
CA GLY A 64 10.99 2.68 4.85
C GLY A 64 9.85 2.35 5.79
N TYR A 65 8.62 2.68 5.36
CA TYR A 65 7.40 2.41 6.12
C TYR A 65 6.35 1.86 5.17
N LEU A 66 5.74 0.73 5.57
CA LEU A 66 4.58 0.17 4.87
C LEU A 66 3.33 0.65 5.60
N TYR A 67 2.42 1.29 4.87
CA TYR A 67 1.22 1.89 5.47
C TYR A 67 -0.03 1.06 5.21
N HIS A 68 -0.49 1.03 3.97
CA HIS A 68 -1.70 0.32 3.60
C HIS A 68 -1.34 -0.77 2.59
N ALA A 69 -1.65 -2.00 2.95
CA ALA A 69 -1.52 -3.11 2.03
C ALA A 69 -2.85 -3.86 2.03
N ALA A 70 -3.43 -4.06 0.88
CA ALA A 70 -4.73 -4.69 0.76
C ALA A 70 -4.82 -5.50 -0.52
N VAL A 71 -5.50 -6.64 -0.46
CA VAL A 71 -5.85 -7.47 -1.61
C VAL A 71 -7.34 -7.74 -1.52
N ALA A 72 -8.06 -7.54 -2.61
CA ALA A 72 -9.51 -7.79 -2.66
C ALA A 72 -9.79 -9.24 -2.23
N GLN A 73 -10.85 -9.43 -1.47
CA GLN A 73 -11.14 -10.71 -0.81
C GLN A 73 -11.12 -11.89 -1.78
N ASN A 74 -11.71 -11.74 -2.96
CA ASN A 74 -11.78 -12.83 -3.95
C ASN A 74 -10.43 -13.15 -4.61
N TYR A 75 -9.42 -12.33 -4.36
CA TYR A 75 -8.09 -12.48 -4.96
C TYR A 75 -7.02 -12.85 -3.94
N GLN A 76 -7.40 -13.02 -2.69
CA GLN A 76 -6.46 -13.43 -1.64
C GLN A 76 -6.04 -14.89 -1.85
N GLY A 77 -4.86 -15.23 -1.34
CA GLY A 77 -4.31 -16.57 -1.47
C GLY A 77 -3.70 -16.90 -2.83
N ARG A 78 -3.50 -15.90 -3.70
CA ARG A 78 -2.92 -16.08 -5.04
C ARG A 78 -1.52 -15.50 -5.19
N GLY A 79 -0.92 -15.04 -4.10
CA GLY A 79 0.44 -14.46 -4.11
C GLY A 79 0.49 -12.99 -4.49
N ILE A 80 -0.65 -12.32 -4.66
CA ILE A 80 -0.68 -10.90 -5.03
C ILE A 80 -0.07 -10.03 -3.93
N GLY A 81 -0.41 -10.30 -2.67
CA GLY A 81 0.14 -9.55 -1.54
C GLY A 81 1.65 -9.68 -1.46
N THR A 82 2.17 -10.89 -1.65
CA THR A 82 3.60 -11.14 -1.66
C THR A 82 4.28 -10.40 -2.81
N ALA A 83 3.69 -10.40 -4.00
CA ALA A 83 4.24 -9.70 -5.15
C ALA A 83 4.28 -8.20 -4.92
N LEU A 84 3.22 -7.62 -4.32
CA LEU A 84 3.18 -6.20 -3.98
C LEU A 84 4.28 -5.85 -2.97
N LEU A 85 4.42 -6.66 -1.93
CA LEU A 85 5.45 -6.45 -0.92
C LEU A 85 6.85 -6.53 -1.53
N ASP A 86 7.11 -7.53 -2.35
CA ASP A 86 8.41 -7.69 -2.99
C ASP A 86 8.73 -6.49 -3.89
N ALA A 87 7.76 -6.00 -4.65
CA ALA A 87 7.94 -4.84 -5.50
C ALA A 87 8.29 -3.59 -4.67
N ALA A 88 7.57 -3.36 -3.58
CA ALA A 88 7.80 -2.21 -2.71
C ALA A 88 9.18 -2.27 -2.05
N LEU A 89 9.55 -3.43 -1.51
CA LEU A 89 10.86 -3.61 -0.87
C LEU A 89 12.00 -3.46 -1.86
N SER A 90 11.84 -4.00 -3.07
CA SER A 90 12.84 -3.87 -4.13
C SER A 90 13.03 -2.41 -4.54
N ALA A 91 11.93 -1.66 -4.66
CA ALA A 91 12.00 -0.24 -5.02
C ALA A 91 12.73 0.56 -3.94
N LEU A 92 12.47 0.28 -2.66
CA LEU A 92 13.17 0.93 -1.56
C LEU A 92 14.66 0.58 -1.54
N GLU A 93 14.97 -0.68 -1.80
CA GLU A 93 16.36 -1.13 -1.84
C GLU A 93 17.15 -0.41 -2.92
N GLN A 94 16.54 -0.18 -4.08
CA GLN A 94 17.17 0.58 -5.16
C GLN A 94 17.46 2.03 -4.75
N GLU A 95 16.75 2.57 -3.78
CA GLU A 95 16.99 3.90 -3.23
C GLU A 95 17.90 3.87 -2.00
N GLY A 96 18.50 2.72 -1.68
CA GLY A 96 19.41 2.59 -0.56
C GLY A 96 18.75 2.36 0.80
N ILE A 97 17.45 2.09 0.81
CA ILE A 97 16.70 1.87 2.05
C ILE A 97 16.61 0.37 2.33
N THR A 98 17.25 -0.07 3.41
CA THR A 98 17.34 -1.50 3.75
C THR A 98 16.54 -1.89 4.99
N LYS A 99 16.08 -0.91 5.77
CA LYS A 99 15.28 -1.17 6.97
C LYS A 99 13.87 -0.63 6.76
N VAL A 100 12.88 -1.50 6.89
CA VAL A 100 11.48 -1.17 6.64
C VAL A 100 10.66 -1.54 7.86
N ALA A 101 9.85 -0.59 8.34
CA ALA A 101 8.94 -0.79 9.44
C ALA A 101 7.51 -0.95 8.93
N LEU A 102 6.74 -1.78 9.63
CA LEU A 102 5.33 -1.96 9.36
C LEU A 102 4.53 -0.99 10.21
N VAL A 103 3.62 -0.26 9.58
CA VAL A 103 2.67 0.61 10.28
C VAL A 103 1.31 -0.08 10.26
N ALA A 104 0.83 -0.47 11.44
CA ALA A 104 -0.46 -1.15 11.57
C ALA A 104 -1.14 -0.70 12.85
N LEU A 105 -2.47 -0.65 12.82
CA LEU A 105 -3.25 -0.36 14.02
C LEU A 105 -3.18 -1.56 14.96
N LYS A 106 -3.10 -1.28 16.26
CA LYS A 106 -2.97 -2.31 17.28
C LYS A 106 -4.09 -3.35 17.24
N ARG A 107 -5.30 -2.93 16.90
CA ARG A 107 -6.47 -3.82 16.84
C ARG A 107 -6.81 -4.31 15.43
N ASN A 108 -5.93 -4.12 14.46
CA ASN A 108 -6.13 -4.61 13.10
C ASN A 108 -5.56 -6.03 12.99
N SER A 109 -6.25 -6.99 13.58
CA SER A 109 -5.79 -8.37 13.59
C SER A 109 -5.83 -9.02 12.21
N GLU A 110 -6.84 -8.68 11.39
CA GLU A 110 -6.92 -9.21 10.02
C GLU A 110 -5.86 -8.62 9.11
N GLY A 111 -5.65 -7.31 9.20
CA GLY A 111 -4.58 -6.66 8.45
C GLY A 111 -3.21 -7.14 8.88
N ASN A 112 -3.01 -7.34 10.18
CA ASN A 112 -1.74 -7.86 10.70
C ASN A 112 -1.49 -9.29 10.24
N GLY A 113 -2.53 -10.08 10.04
CA GLY A 113 -2.41 -11.43 9.52
C GLY A 113 -1.85 -11.50 8.10
N PHE A 114 -1.91 -10.41 7.37
CA PHE A 114 -1.32 -10.30 6.04
C PHE A 114 0.21 -10.44 6.09
N TRP A 115 0.80 -9.92 7.14
CA TRP A 115 2.26 -9.90 7.30
C TRP A 115 2.78 -11.22 7.87
#